data_30de2daf878d7c9ee934e020f5b73a2d
#
_entry.id   30de2daf878d7c9ee934e020f5b73a2d
#
_cell.length_a   1.000
_cell.length_b   1.000
_cell.length_c   1.000
_cell.angle_alpha   90.00
_cell.angle_beta   90.00
_cell.angle_gamma   90.00
#
_symmetry.space_group_name_H-M   'P 1'
#
loop_
_entity.id
_entity.type
_entity.pdbx_description
1 polymer ?
#
loop_
_entity_poly.entity_id
_entity_poly.type
_entity_poly.pdbx_seq_one_letter_code
_entity_poly.pdbx_strand_id
1 'polypeptide(L)'
;MRQGNVQDHPGGTPKGRRGKGQRCWMRWKKVTVNFLLLVGFIAGFLFQPIRLEAKAVCQCPEYEDGIPVEIRLLCEEIGAEFGICPELLESMAYQESRFIPTVQNKNHYGLMQVNVKVHKERIEKYGWTADDMFDAEKNLTVAADLLKELYDTYGDDNPIVLSLYSGNWKAVQKYKEYGFLTPYVDDVLTRSAEYERIHGK
;
A
#
# COMPACT_ATOMS: atom_id res chain seq x y z
N MET A 1 -62.54 -1.23 -27.81
CA MET A 1 -62.46 -0.18 -26.79
C MET A 1 -62.25 -0.84 -25.44
N ARG A 2 -61.06 -0.87 -24.93
CA ARG A 2 -60.69 -0.99 -23.49
C ARG A 2 -59.31 -0.43 -23.34
N GLN A 3 -59.23 0.74 -22.75
CA GLN A 3 -58.01 1.41 -22.34
C GLN A 3 -57.48 0.70 -21.10
N GLY A 4 -56.25 0.20 -21.17
CA GLY A 4 -55.51 -0.34 -20.04
C GLY A 4 -54.61 0.73 -19.46
N ASN A 5 -54.87 1.05 -18.21
CA ASN A 5 -54.17 2.03 -17.39
C ASN A 5 -52.75 1.56 -17.07
N VAL A 6 -51.73 2.29 -17.52
CA VAL A 6 -50.33 2.07 -17.15
C VAL A 6 -50.10 2.83 -15.85
N GLN A 7 -49.93 2.09 -14.76
CA GLN A 7 -49.47 2.68 -13.48
C GLN A 7 -47.96 2.87 -13.50
N ASP A 8 -47.56 4.14 -13.44
CA ASP A 8 -46.20 4.56 -13.22
C ASP A 8 -45.74 4.15 -11.80
N HIS A 9 -44.78 3.26 -11.72
CA HIS A 9 -44.03 3.04 -10.50
C HIS A 9 -42.81 4.01 -10.46
N PRO A 10 -42.67 4.81 -9.41
CA PRO A 10 -41.47 5.60 -9.23
C PRO A 10 -40.32 4.68 -8.81
N GLY A 11 -39.45 4.36 -9.75
CA GLY A 11 -38.19 3.68 -9.50
C GLY A 11 -37.27 4.52 -8.63
N GLY A 12 -37.25 4.24 -7.32
CA GLY A 12 -36.27 4.78 -6.41
C GLY A 12 -34.91 4.18 -6.73
N THR A 13 -34.01 4.98 -7.29
CA THR A 13 -32.61 4.65 -7.42
C THR A 13 -32.01 4.44 -6.02
N PRO A 14 -31.37 3.31 -5.74
CA PRO A 14 -30.63 3.16 -4.49
C PRO A 14 -29.46 4.16 -4.53
N LYS A 15 -29.50 5.16 -3.64
CA LYS A 15 -28.36 6.04 -3.37
C LYS A 15 -27.22 5.15 -2.89
N GLY A 16 -26.30 4.83 -3.79
CA GLY A 16 -25.05 4.19 -3.45
C GLY A 16 -24.39 4.99 -2.35
N ARG A 17 -24.20 4.38 -1.19
CA ARG A 17 -23.28 4.88 -0.17
C ARG A 17 -21.92 4.94 -0.84
N ARG A 18 -21.53 6.15 -1.25
CA ARG A 18 -20.11 6.44 -1.53
C ARG A 18 -19.37 6.17 -0.22
N GLY A 19 -18.73 5.02 -0.16
CA GLY A 19 -17.75 4.76 0.86
C GLY A 19 -16.76 5.93 0.79
N LYS A 20 -16.72 6.72 1.85
CA LYS A 20 -15.68 7.72 2.02
C LYS A 20 -14.39 6.91 2.10
N GLY A 21 -13.63 6.86 0.98
CA GLY A 21 -12.28 6.33 0.99
C GLY A 21 -11.55 7.03 2.14
N GLN A 22 -11.34 6.29 3.22
CA GLN A 22 -10.54 6.79 4.33
C GLN A 22 -9.15 6.99 3.77
N ARG A 23 -8.79 8.25 3.56
CA ARG A 23 -7.45 8.64 3.21
C ARG A 23 -6.59 8.36 4.42
N CYS A 24 -5.71 7.41 4.31
CA CYS A 24 -4.59 7.26 5.23
C CYS A 24 -3.73 8.53 5.11
N TRP A 25 -4.09 9.55 5.87
CA TRP A 25 -3.36 10.81 5.94
C TRP A 25 -2.24 10.65 6.96
N MET A 26 -1.02 10.36 6.48
CA MET A 26 0.16 10.56 7.31
C MET A 26 0.23 12.05 7.70
N ARG A 27 -0.16 12.36 8.95
CA ARG A 27 0.12 13.66 9.56
C ARG A 27 1.63 13.75 9.80
N TRP A 28 2.35 14.22 8.79
CA TRP A 28 3.72 14.63 8.96
C TRP A 28 3.75 15.79 9.98
N LYS A 29 4.14 15.47 11.21
CA LYS A 29 4.57 16.51 12.12
C LYS A 29 5.86 17.09 11.56
N LYS A 30 5.78 18.30 10.99
CA LYS A 30 6.95 19.07 10.60
C LYS A 30 7.79 19.27 11.87
N VAL A 31 8.84 18.52 11.99
CA VAL A 31 9.89 18.79 12.98
C VAL A 31 10.66 19.99 12.45
N THR A 32 10.31 21.17 12.92
CA THR A 32 11.11 22.38 12.70
C THR A 32 12.37 22.24 13.55
N VAL A 33 13.48 21.88 12.90
CA VAL A 33 14.79 21.98 13.52
C VAL A 33 15.15 23.46 13.61
N ASN A 34 14.97 24.03 14.79
CA ASN A 34 15.50 25.36 15.09
C ASN A 34 17.00 25.26 15.20
N PHE A 35 17.68 25.76 14.17
CA PHE A 35 19.12 25.97 14.16
C PHE A 35 19.40 27.28 14.94
N LEU A 36 19.65 27.18 16.25
CA LEU A 36 20.20 28.27 17.03
C LEU A 36 21.72 28.10 17.11
N LEU A 37 22.41 28.92 16.32
CA LEU A 37 23.83 29.20 16.46
C LEU A 37 24.09 29.87 17.82
N LEU A 38 24.82 29.23 18.68
CA LEU A 38 25.52 29.90 19.80
C LEU A 38 26.99 29.55 19.73
N VAL A 39 27.72 30.56 19.28
CA VAL A 39 29.19 30.64 19.37
C VAL A 39 29.54 31.00 20.81
N GLY A 40 30.42 30.26 21.42
CA GLY A 40 31.15 30.78 22.59
C GLY A 40 31.61 29.75 23.59
N PHE A 41 32.85 29.62 23.59
CA PHE A 41 33.85 29.48 24.67
C PHE A 41 34.57 28.14 24.83
N ILE A 42 35.85 28.29 24.60
CA ILE A 42 36.97 27.36 24.77
C ILE A 42 37.22 27.10 26.26
N ALA A 43 37.47 25.84 26.58
CA ALA A 43 38.43 25.27 27.52
C ALA A 43 37.82 24.22 28.46
N GLY A 44 38.33 23.01 28.40
CA GLY A 44 38.06 21.97 29.37
C GLY A 44 38.21 20.57 28.76
N PHE A 45 39.45 20.23 28.49
CA PHE A 45 39.83 18.86 28.11
C PHE A 45 39.57 17.93 29.30
N LEU A 46 38.52 17.15 29.26
CA LEU A 46 38.37 15.92 30.03
C LEU A 46 37.89 14.82 29.09
N PHE A 47 38.80 13.91 28.88
CA PHE A 47 38.61 12.65 28.18
C PHE A 47 37.47 11.88 28.86
N GLN A 48 36.26 12.00 28.35
CA GLN A 48 35.18 11.07 28.74
C GLN A 48 35.19 9.91 27.75
N PRO A 49 35.22 8.68 28.24
CA PRO A 49 35.05 7.53 27.33
C PRO A 49 33.69 7.63 26.66
N ILE A 50 33.71 7.59 25.34
CA ILE A 50 32.50 7.45 24.53
C ILE A 50 31.80 6.16 25.00
N ARG A 51 30.83 6.30 25.89
CA ARG A 51 29.86 5.25 26.08
C ARG A 51 29.09 5.13 24.76
N LEU A 52 29.41 4.09 24.01
CA LEU A 52 28.49 3.57 23.01
C LEU A 52 27.23 3.15 23.79
N GLU A 53 26.27 4.06 23.92
CA GLU A 53 24.93 3.68 24.27
C GLU A 53 24.49 2.71 23.19
N ALA A 54 24.26 1.46 23.60
CA ALA A 54 23.62 0.49 22.75
C ALA A 54 22.40 1.17 22.15
N LYS A 55 22.37 1.29 20.82
CA LYS A 55 21.17 1.71 20.09
C LYS A 55 20.02 1.02 20.78
N ALA A 56 19.09 1.80 21.33
CA ALA A 56 17.83 1.27 21.79
C ALA A 56 17.27 0.44 20.64
N VAL A 57 17.21 -0.86 20.83
CA VAL A 57 16.53 -1.75 19.92
C VAL A 57 15.11 -1.20 19.90
N CYS A 58 14.73 -0.63 18.76
CA CYS A 58 13.36 -0.18 18.55
C CYS A 58 12.49 -1.41 18.79
N GLN A 59 11.85 -1.48 19.95
CA GLN A 59 10.82 -2.50 20.19
C GLN A 59 9.64 -2.08 19.31
N CYS A 60 9.61 -2.59 18.09
CA CYS A 60 8.42 -2.49 17.27
C CYS A 60 7.27 -3.09 18.07
N PRO A 61 6.12 -2.42 18.17
CA PRO A 61 4.97 -3.00 18.83
C PRO A 61 4.65 -4.34 18.15
N GLU A 62 4.54 -5.39 18.95
CA GLU A 62 4.13 -6.71 18.48
C GLU A 62 2.61 -6.68 18.33
N TYR A 63 2.16 -6.61 17.06
CA TYR A 63 0.74 -6.69 16.76
C TYR A 63 0.34 -8.15 16.52
N GLU A 64 -0.85 -8.52 16.98
CA GLU A 64 -1.43 -9.85 16.75
C GLU A 64 -2.15 -9.92 15.39
N ASP A 65 -1.52 -9.40 14.33
CA ASP A 65 -2.09 -9.33 12.98
C ASP A 65 -1.60 -10.44 12.05
N GLY A 66 -0.62 -11.24 12.50
CA GLY A 66 -0.02 -12.32 11.72
C GLY A 66 0.89 -11.86 10.58
N ILE A 67 1.25 -10.57 10.53
CA ILE A 67 2.17 -10.04 9.52
C ILE A 67 3.62 -10.29 9.98
N PRO A 68 4.48 -10.92 9.17
CA PRO A 68 5.90 -11.03 9.49
C PRO A 68 6.51 -9.64 9.68
N VAL A 69 7.28 -9.46 10.77
CA VAL A 69 7.85 -8.16 11.15
C VAL A 69 8.67 -7.54 10.01
N GLU A 70 9.44 -8.36 9.30
CA GLU A 70 10.27 -7.91 8.18
C GLU A 70 9.40 -7.34 7.04
N ILE A 71 8.27 -7.97 6.74
CA ILE A 71 7.35 -7.51 5.69
C ILE A 71 6.66 -6.21 6.12
N ARG A 72 6.26 -6.10 7.38
CA ARG A 72 5.68 -4.86 7.92
C ARG A 72 6.65 -3.69 7.78
N LEU A 73 7.89 -3.85 8.22
CA LEU A 73 8.92 -2.81 8.12
C LEU A 73 9.16 -2.38 6.67
N LEU A 74 9.21 -3.33 5.74
CA LEU A 74 9.31 -3.03 4.31
C LEU A 74 8.09 -2.26 3.80
N CYS A 75 6.87 -2.64 4.20
CA CYS A 75 5.66 -1.94 3.81
C CYS A 75 5.61 -0.51 4.38
N GLU A 76 6.08 -0.30 5.60
CA GLU A 76 6.20 1.03 6.21
C GLU A 76 7.21 1.91 5.45
N GLU A 77 8.41 1.40 5.18
CA GLU A 77 9.48 2.12 4.50
C GLU A 77 9.10 2.46 3.06
N ILE A 78 8.75 1.46 2.27
CA ILE A 78 8.40 1.61 0.85
C ILE A 78 7.08 2.38 0.70
N GLY A 79 6.11 2.13 1.58
CA GLY A 79 4.87 2.90 1.62
C GLY A 79 5.10 4.39 1.85
N ALA A 80 6.04 4.74 2.75
CA ALA A 80 6.44 6.13 2.99
C ALA A 80 7.13 6.76 1.78
N GLU A 81 8.00 6.02 1.09
CA GLU A 81 8.72 6.47 -0.11
C GLU A 81 7.77 6.77 -1.27
N PHE A 82 6.82 5.87 -1.54
CA PHE A 82 5.90 6.00 -2.68
C PHE A 82 4.57 6.71 -2.33
N GLY A 83 4.36 7.08 -1.06
CA GLY A 83 3.12 7.71 -0.60
C GLY A 83 1.91 6.77 -0.59
N ILE A 84 2.14 5.48 -0.35
CA ILE A 84 1.11 4.43 -0.30
C ILE A 84 0.89 4.00 1.15
N CYS A 85 -0.36 3.75 1.53
CA CYS A 85 -0.69 3.25 2.86
C CYS A 85 0.01 1.89 3.12
N PRO A 86 0.82 1.75 4.18
CA PRO A 86 1.49 0.49 4.50
C PRO A 86 0.51 -0.68 4.66
N GLU A 87 -0.62 -0.47 5.32
CA GLU A 87 -1.62 -1.51 5.54
C GLU A 87 -2.27 -1.99 4.24
N LEU A 88 -2.32 -1.12 3.22
CA LEU A 88 -2.75 -1.53 1.88
C LEU A 88 -1.72 -2.45 1.24
N LEU A 89 -0.42 -2.11 1.33
CA LEU A 89 0.67 -2.97 0.83
C LEU A 89 0.71 -4.32 1.55
N GLU A 90 0.55 -4.33 2.87
CA GLU A 90 0.46 -5.55 3.70
C GLU A 90 -0.71 -6.42 3.28
N SER A 91 -1.88 -5.82 3.09
CA SER A 91 -3.07 -6.54 2.64
C SER A 91 -2.90 -7.14 1.24
N MET A 92 -2.28 -6.39 0.33
CA MET A 92 -1.95 -6.88 -1.01
C MET A 92 -0.94 -8.02 -0.95
N ALA A 93 0.15 -7.88 -0.17
CA ALA A 93 1.16 -8.93 -0.02
C ALA A 93 0.56 -10.24 0.54
N TYR A 94 -0.37 -10.12 1.48
CA TYR A 94 -1.13 -11.28 1.95
C TYR A 94 -1.98 -11.89 0.85
N GLN A 95 -2.69 -11.08 0.07
CA GLN A 95 -3.59 -11.55 -0.99
C GLN A 95 -2.83 -12.24 -2.11
N GLU A 96 -1.66 -11.71 -2.49
CA GLU A 96 -0.85 -12.19 -3.60
C GLU A 96 -0.05 -13.46 -3.25
N SER A 97 0.59 -13.51 -2.08
CA SER A 97 1.56 -14.56 -1.75
C SER A 97 1.43 -15.15 -0.35
N ARG A 98 0.51 -14.68 0.49
CA ARG A 98 0.46 -15.01 1.92
C ARG A 98 1.79 -14.67 2.63
N PHE A 99 2.38 -13.55 2.26
CA PHE A 99 3.68 -13.08 2.76
C PHE A 99 4.89 -13.97 2.40
N ILE A 100 4.77 -14.83 1.38
CA ILE A 100 5.86 -15.73 0.95
C ILE A 100 6.59 -15.11 -0.25
N PRO A 101 7.82 -14.58 -0.09
CA PRO A 101 8.51 -13.89 -1.17
C PRO A 101 9.02 -14.79 -2.28
N THR A 102 9.07 -16.11 -2.05
CA THR A 102 9.58 -17.09 -3.03
C THR A 102 8.49 -17.74 -3.88
N VAL A 103 7.23 -17.30 -3.77
CA VAL A 103 6.12 -17.85 -4.58
C VAL A 103 6.28 -17.46 -6.04
N GLN A 104 6.07 -18.44 -6.91
CA GLN A 104 6.02 -18.25 -8.35
C GLN A 104 4.75 -18.87 -8.93
N ASN A 105 4.02 -18.08 -9.70
CA ASN A 105 2.89 -18.57 -10.47
C ASN A 105 3.04 -18.13 -11.93
N LYS A 106 3.51 -19.03 -12.81
CA LYS A 106 3.84 -18.73 -14.21
C LYS A 106 4.86 -17.59 -14.32
N ASN A 107 4.42 -16.40 -14.72
CA ASN A 107 5.27 -15.22 -14.89
C ASN A 107 5.12 -14.24 -13.71
N HIS A 108 4.38 -14.58 -12.67
CA HIS A 108 4.16 -13.75 -11.48
C HIS A 108 5.09 -14.25 -10.37
N TYR A 109 5.98 -13.39 -9.91
CA TYR A 109 7.06 -13.74 -8.99
C TYR A 109 6.95 -12.93 -7.70
N GLY A 110 7.26 -13.59 -6.59
CA GLY A 110 7.57 -12.97 -5.32
C GLY A 110 6.38 -12.50 -4.50
N LEU A 111 6.68 -11.63 -3.53
CA LEU A 111 5.76 -11.17 -2.50
C LEU A 111 4.47 -10.56 -3.04
N MET A 112 4.58 -9.70 -4.05
CA MET A 112 3.51 -8.95 -4.68
C MET A 112 3.08 -9.54 -6.03
N GLN A 113 3.56 -10.75 -6.37
CA GLN A 113 3.26 -11.46 -7.62
C GLN A 113 3.45 -10.58 -8.87
N VAL A 114 4.59 -9.88 -8.95
CA VAL A 114 4.94 -9.03 -10.08
C VAL A 114 5.07 -9.86 -11.36
N ASN A 115 4.35 -9.48 -12.41
CA ASN A 115 4.47 -10.14 -13.72
C ASN A 115 5.76 -9.71 -14.42
N VAL A 116 6.80 -10.54 -14.34
CA VAL A 116 8.15 -10.22 -14.84
C VAL A 116 8.25 -10.03 -16.35
N LYS A 117 7.27 -10.51 -17.13
CA LYS A 117 7.23 -10.25 -18.57
C LYS A 117 6.60 -8.90 -18.90
N VAL A 118 5.50 -8.58 -18.23
CA VAL A 118 4.77 -7.32 -18.43
C VAL A 118 5.59 -6.14 -17.90
N HIS A 119 6.20 -6.31 -16.73
CA HIS A 119 6.93 -5.25 -16.03
C HIS A 119 8.45 -5.33 -16.21
N LYS A 120 8.92 -5.98 -17.29
CA LYS A 120 10.34 -6.13 -17.59
C LYS A 120 11.09 -4.80 -17.55
N GLU A 121 10.60 -3.80 -18.28
CA GLU A 121 11.23 -2.48 -18.37
C GLU A 121 11.24 -1.76 -17.00
N ARG A 122 10.19 -1.96 -16.18
CA ARG A 122 10.13 -1.41 -14.82
C ARG A 122 11.18 -2.04 -13.91
N ILE A 123 11.39 -3.35 -14.01
CA ILE A 123 12.41 -4.09 -13.25
C ILE A 123 13.81 -3.61 -13.69
N GLU A 124 14.05 -3.55 -15.00
CA GLU A 124 15.34 -3.13 -15.57
C GLU A 124 15.69 -1.65 -15.26
N LYS A 125 14.70 -0.79 -15.04
CA LYS A 125 14.88 0.61 -14.59
C LYS A 125 15.68 0.70 -13.28
N TYR A 126 15.54 -0.30 -12.41
CA TYR A 126 16.29 -0.40 -11.14
C TYR A 126 17.62 -1.17 -11.28
N GLY A 127 17.96 -1.63 -12.49
CA GLY A 127 19.13 -2.48 -12.72
C GLY A 127 18.94 -3.92 -12.26
N TRP A 128 17.69 -4.36 -12.06
CA TRP A 128 17.35 -5.69 -11.58
C TRP A 128 16.89 -6.62 -12.70
N THR A 129 16.84 -7.91 -12.37
CA THR A 129 16.42 -9.00 -13.26
C THR A 129 15.13 -9.64 -12.76
N ALA A 130 14.57 -10.57 -13.53
CA ALA A 130 13.40 -11.32 -13.10
C ALA A 130 13.65 -12.14 -11.80
N ASP A 131 14.87 -12.65 -11.62
CA ASP A 131 15.21 -13.44 -10.44
C ASP A 131 15.30 -12.58 -9.17
N ASP A 132 15.60 -11.31 -9.30
CA ASP A 132 15.56 -10.34 -8.18
C ASP A 132 14.15 -10.16 -7.62
N MET A 133 13.10 -10.57 -8.34
CA MET A 133 11.71 -10.49 -7.87
C MET A 133 11.37 -11.54 -6.80
N PHE A 134 12.30 -12.41 -6.42
CA PHE A 134 12.18 -13.25 -5.22
C PHE A 134 12.72 -12.58 -3.94
N ASP A 135 13.37 -11.43 -4.07
CA ASP A 135 13.73 -10.56 -2.97
C ASP A 135 12.51 -9.70 -2.58
N ALA A 136 12.13 -9.72 -1.30
CA ALA A 136 10.90 -9.08 -0.83
C ALA A 136 10.92 -7.56 -1.02
N GLU A 137 12.05 -6.91 -0.70
CA GLU A 137 12.23 -5.45 -0.82
C GLU A 137 12.14 -5.02 -2.28
N LYS A 138 12.91 -5.66 -3.17
CA LYS A 138 12.92 -5.34 -4.59
C LYS A 138 11.55 -5.56 -5.25
N ASN A 139 10.89 -6.65 -4.89
CA ASN A 139 9.58 -7.01 -5.39
C ASN A 139 8.52 -5.98 -4.97
N LEU A 140 8.52 -5.61 -3.68
CA LEU A 140 7.61 -4.61 -3.14
C LEU A 140 7.87 -3.22 -3.75
N THR A 141 9.14 -2.85 -3.96
CA THR A 141 9.52 -1.59 -4.62
C THR A 141 8.96 -1.51 -6.04
N VAL A 142 9.10 -2.57 -6.85
CA VAL A 142 8.57 -2.61 -8.22
C VAL A 142 7.03 -2.55 -8.21
N ALA A 143 6.39 -3.21 -7.27
CA ALA A 143 4.94 -3.16 -7.12
C ALA A 143 4.45 -1.78 -6.68
N ALA A 144 5.15 -1.13 -5.75
CA ALA A 144 4.84 0.23 -5.30
C ALA A 144 5.02 1.28 -6.40
N ASP A 145 6.08 1.15 -7.23
CA ASP A 145 6.29 1.99 -8.41
C ASP A 145 5.13 1.86 -9.43
N LEU A 146 4.61 0.63 -9.64
CA LEU A 146 3.42 0.42 -10.46
C LEU A 146 2.17 1.06 -9.83
N LEU A 147 1.95 0.84 -8.54
CA LEU A 147 0.81 1.43 -7.83
C LEU A 147 0.83 2.95 -7.88
N LYS A 148 2.01 3.55 -7.68
CA LYS A 148 2.20 5.01 -7.77
C LYS A 148 1.78 5.54 -9.14
N GLU A 149 2.22 4.89 -10.22
CA GLU A 149 1.83 5.26 -11.58
C GLU A 149 0.31 5.15 -11.78
N LEU A 150 -0.31 4.11 -11.25
CA LEU A 150 -1.76 3.93 -11.31
C LEU A 150 -2.51 5.02 -10.53
N TYR A 151 -2.04 5.38 -9.34
CA TYR A 151 -2.61 6.49 -8.57
C TYR A 151 -2.43 7.84 -9.27
N ASP A 152 -1.25 8.10 -9.84
CA ASP A 152 -0.98 9.33 -10.59
C ASP A 152 -1.88 9.44 -11.85
N THR A 153 -2.23 8.31 -12.46
CA THR A 153 -3.04 8.27 -13.69
C THR A 153 -4.54 8.28 -13.42
N TYR A 154 -5.00 7.56 -12.39
CA TYR A 154 -6.43 7.32 -12.16
C TYR A 154 -6.98 7.98 -10.88
N GLY A 155 -6.11 8.66 -10.11
CA GLY A 155 -6.47 9.32 -8.84
C GLY A 155 -6.54 8.35 -7.66
N ASP A 156 -6.90 8.89 -6.49
CA ASP A 156 -6.96 8.17 -5.21
C ASP A 156 -8.22 7.27 -5.08
N ASP A 157 -8.47 6.45 -6.11
CA ASP A 157 -9.59 5.52 -6.14
C ASP A 157 -9.06 4.08 -6.04
N ASN A 158 -8.94 3.58 -4.81
CA ASN A 158 -8.42 2.24 -4.53
C ASN A 158 -9.11 1.12 -5.35
N PRO A 159 -10.44 1.06 -5.46
CA PRO A 159 -11.13 0.08 -6.31
C PRO A 159 -10.63 0.07 -7.75
N ILE A 160 -10.41 1.23 -8.36
CA ILE A 160 -9.89 1.33 -9.72
C ILE A 160 -8.45 0.84 -9.77
N VAL A 161 -7.58 1.37 -8.91
CA VAL A 161 -6.15 1.05 -8.86
C VAL A 161 -5.93 -0.45 -8.62
N LEU A 162 -6.59 -1.05 -7.64
CA LEU A 162 -6.47 -2.47 -7.34
C LEU A 162 -7.02 -3.37 -8.47
N SER A 163 -8.12 -2.94 -9.13
CA SER A 163 -8.63 -3.66 -10.30
C SER A 163 -7.63 -3.67 -11.45
N LEU A 164 -6.94 -2.56 -11.68
CA LEU A 164 -5.90 -2.43 -12.72
C LEU A 164 -4.64 -3.22 -12.35
N TYR A 165 -4.23 -3.16 -11.08
CA TYR A 165 -3.10 -3.94 -10.58
C TYR A 165 -3.32 -5.44 -10.80
N SER A 166 -4.50 -5.95 -10.49
CA SER A 166 -4.88 -7.34 -10.74
C SER A 166 -5.08 -7.70 -12.22
N GLY A 167 -4.87 -6.75 -13.13
CA GLY A 167 -5.08 -6.95 -14.57
C GLY A 167 -6.54 -7.04 -15.00
N ASN A 168 -7.48 -6.69 -14.13
CA ASN A 168 -8.91 -6.83 -14.40
C ASN A 168 -9.57 -5.52 -14.87
N TRP A 169 -9.22 -5.10 -16.07
CA TRP A 169 -9.81 -3.92 -16.72
C TRP A 169 -11.36 -3.90 -16.73
N LYS A 170 -12.00 -5.07 -16.90
CA LYS A 170 -13.46 -5.16 -16.93
C LYS A 170 -14.08 -4.83 -15.57
N ALA A 171 -13.35 -5.07 -14.48
CA ALA A 171 -13.80 -4.72 -13.14
C ALA A 171 -13.91 -3.20 -12.95
N VAL A 172 -13.00 -2.43 -13.54
CA VAL A 172 -13.05 -0.96 -13.51
C VAL A 172 -14.34 -0.42 -14.09
N GLN A 173 -14.79 -0.97 -15.23
CA GLN A 173 -16.04 -0.56 -15.85
C GLN A 173 -17.24 -0.89 -14.97
N LYS A 174 -17.30 -2.12 -14.43
CA LYS A 174 -18.38 -2.55 -13.53
C LYS A 174 -18.43 -1.72 -12.24
N TYR A 175 -17.27 -1.38 -11.71
CA TYR A 175 -17.19 -0.52 -10.53
C TYR A 175 -17.71 0.90 -10.82
N LYS A 176 -17.27 1.50 -11.93
CA LYS A 176 -17.72 2.86 -12.33
C LYS A 176 -19.22 2.93 -12.59
N GLU A 177 -19.79 1.88 -13.16
CA GLU A 177 -21.20 1.86 -13.56
C GLU A 177 -22.11 1.43 -12.42
N TYR A 178 -21.74 0.42 -11.65
CA TYR A 178 -22.61 -0.22 -10.66
C TYR A 178 -22.07 -0.18 -9.22
N GLY A 179 -20.87 0.32 -8.99
CA GLY A 179 -20.20 0.25 -7.67
C GLY A 179 -19.77 -1.17 -7.28
N PHE A 180 -19.68 -2.09 -8.26
CA PHE A 180 -19.37 -3.50 -8.01
C PHE A 180 -17.87 -3.69 -7.73
N LEU A 181 -17.54 -4.25 -6.57
CA LEU A 181 -16.19 -4.69 -6.23
C LEU A 181 -16.00 -6.17 -6.60
N THR A 182 -14.82 -6.50 -7.13
CA THR A 182 -14.43 -7.91 -7.25
C THR A 182 -14.06 -8.48 -5.89
N PRO A 183 -14.13 -9.81 -5.69
CA PRO A 183 -13.68 -10.42 -4.44
C PRO A 183 -12.24 -10.02 -4.06
N TYR A 184 -11.33 -9.94 -5.05
CA TYR A 184 -9.96 -9.49 -4.83
C TYR A 184 -9.91 -8.09 -4.22
N VAL A 185 -10.61 -7.13 -4.82
CA VAL A 185 -10.62 -5.73 -4.36
C VAL A 185 -11.27 -5.61 -2.98
N ASP A 186 -12.39 -6.29 -2.78
CA ASP A 186 -13.13 -6.27 -1.52
C ASP A 186 -12.30 -6.88 -0.37
N ASP A 187 -11.66 -8.04 -0.61
CA ASP A 187 -10.78 -8.70 0.34
C ASP A 187 -9.58 -7.83 0.74
N VAL A 188 -8.93 -7.18 -0.25
CA VAL A 188 -7.77 -6.30 -0.01
C VAL A 188 -8.19 -5.09 0.81
N LEU A 189 -9.28 -4.42 0.45
CA LEU A 189 -9.74 -3.22 1.17
C LEU A 189 -10.23 -3.55 2.58
N THR A 190 -10.96 -4.65 2.75
CA THR A 190 -11.45 -5.09 4.06
C THR A 190 -10.28 -5.41 5.00
N ARG A 191 -9.27 -6.14 4.51
CA ARG A 191 -8.09 -6.48 5.30
C ARG A 191 -7.22 -5.26 5.61
N SER A 192 -7.05 -4.34 4.64
CA SER A 192 -6.33 -3.08 4.88
C SER A 192 -6.96 -2.27 6.00
N ALA A 193 -8.29 -2.13 5.99
CA ALA A 193 -9.02 -1.43 7.05
C ALA A 193 -8.90 -2.14 8.42
N GLU A 194 -8.84 -3.47 8.44
CA GLU A 194 -8.63 -4.24 9.66
C GLU A 194 -7.21 -4.02 10.21
N TYR A 195 -6.19 -4.02 9.35
CA TYR A 195 -4.81 -3.73 9.75
C TYR A 195 -4.68 -2.29 10.29
N GLU A 196 -5.28 -1.28 9.61
CA GLU A 196 -5.32 0.10 10.12
C GLU A 196 -5.91 0.16 11.54
N ARG A 197 -7.01 -0.58 11.78
CA ARG A 197 -7.65 -0.64 13.10
C ARG A 197 -6.74 -1.26 14.16
N ILE A 198 -6.04 -2.36 13.83
CA ILE A 198 -5.11 -3.04 14.74
C ILE A 198 -3.91 -2.15 15.03
N HIS A 199 -3.41 -1.42 14.04
CA HIS A 199 -2.26 -0.51 14.16
C HIS A 199 -2.64 0.84 14.80
N GLY A 200 -3.92 1.04 15.17
CA GLY A 200 -4.38 2.23 15.88
C GLY A 200 -4.48 3.49 15.01
N LYS A 201 -4.79 3.31 13.73
CA LYS A 201 -4.94 4.40 12.74
C LYS A 201 -6.38 4.72 12.41
#